data_52f9d1a1d372bcc57099b39dc9442169
#
_entry.id   52f9d1a1d372bcc57099b39dc9442169
#
_cell.length_a   1.000
_cell.length_b   1.000
_cell.length_c   1.000
_cell.angle_alpha   90.00
_cell.angle_beta   90.00
_cell.angle_gamma   90.00
#
_symmetry.space_group_name_H-M   'P 1'
#
loop_
_entity.id
_entity.type
_entity.pdbx_description
1 polymer ?
#
loop_
_entity_poly.entity_id
_entity_poly.type
_entity_poly.pdbx_seq_one_letter_code
_entity_poly.pdbx_strand_id
1 'polypeptide(L)'
;SVPIIKELLTAFNIPIFQCDGFEADDVIGTLATKAGAMGIETYMLTPDKDYGQLVTENVFIYRPRHGGGYDIIGAGQIEEKYGIKSPAQVIDLLALMGDKADNFPGCPGVGEKTAVKLINDFGSVEELISRSAEVKGKLREKIEAAADDIRMSKFLATIRTDVPIELNLDSLRLVEPDKEKLSSLFAELEFKTLADKFLNKNEKKQNGRKIYVIYTFLIWYKVYFINEV
;
A
#
# COMPACT_ATOMS: atom_id res chain seq x y z
N SER A 1 -11.72 17.37 8.83
CA SER A 1 -10.56 17.48 9.69
C SER A 1 -10.19 16.13 10.31
N VAL A 2 -8.93 15.90 10.66
CA VAL A 2 -8.44 14.63 11.20
C VAL A 2 -9.18 14.16 12.46
N PRO A 3 -9.49 15.02 13.44
CA PRO A 3 -10.24 14.61 14.63
C PRO A 3 -11.60 13.99 14.31
N ILE A 4 -12.36 14.61 13.43
CA ILE A 4 -13.70 14.12 13.03
C ILE A 4 -13.62 12.73 12.38
N ILE A 5 -12.62 12.49 11.54
CA ILE A 5 -12.43 11.18 10.92
C ILE A 5 -12.13 10.12 11.98
N LYS A 6 -11.28 10.44 12.97
CA LYS A 6 -11.02 9.53 14.09
C LYS A 6 -12.28 9.20 14.88
N GLU A 7 -13.12 10.20 15.13
CA GLU A 7 -14.40 10.01 15.83
C GLU A 7 -15.34 9.11 15.03
N LEU A 8 -15.45 9.33 13.72
CA LEU A 8 -16.23 8.46 12.83
C LEU A 8 -15.72 7.03 12.85
N LEU A 9 -14.41 6.82 12.69
CA LEU A 9 -13.82 5.48 12.72
C LEU A 9 -14.02 4.79 14.06
N THR A 10 -13.88 5.52 15.16
CA THR A 10 -14.19 5.03 16.50
C THR A 10 -15.66 4.63 16.64
N ALA A 11 -16.57 5.41 16.08
CA ALA A 11 -18.00 5.09 16.09
C ALA A 11 -18.34 3.89 15.17
N PHE A 12 -17.57 3.67 14.12
CA PHE A 12 -17.64 2.45 13.31
C PHE A 12 -16.96 1.24 13.93
N ASN A 13 -16.35 1.36 15.10
CA ASN A 13 -15.51 0.35 15.74
C ASN A 13 -14.34 -0.11 14.86
N ILE A 14 -13.82 0.78 14.01
CA ILE A 14 -12.67 0.53 13.15
C ILE A 14 -11.39 0.89 13.91
N PRO A 15 -10.47 -0.05 14.13
CA PRO A 15 -9.21 0.20 14.82
C PRO A 15 -8.33 1.20 14.05
N ILE A 16 -7.65 2.07 14.76
CA ILE A 16 -6.71 3.04 14.22
C ILE A 16 -5.32 2.67 14.69
N PHE A 17 -4.39 2.48 13.75
CA PHE A 17 -2.99 2.21 14.04
C PHE A 17 -2.15 3.45 13.77
N GLN A 18 -1.22 3.72 14.67
CA GLN A 18 -0.27 4.81 14.56
C GLN A 18 1.03 4.42 15.28
N CYS A 19 2.16 4.74 14.67
CA CYS A 19 3.47 4.59 15.29
C CYS A 19 4.28 5.86 15.03
N ASP A 20 4.68 6.56 16.08
CA ASP A 20 5.42 7.81 15.96
C ASP A 20 6.80 7.55 15.35
N GLY A 21 7.22 8.41 14.42
CA GLY A 21 8.50 8.29 13.71
C GLY A 21 8.46 7.39 12.48
N PHE A 22 7.30 6.83 12.13
CA PHE A 22 7.09 6.02 10.92
C PHE A 22 5.96 6.60 10.06
N GLU A 23 6.07 6.38 8.77
CA GLU A 23 5.01 6.75 7.83
C GLU A 23 3.85 5.75 7.89
N ALA A 24 2.68 6.17 7.39
CA ALA A 24 1.50 5.30 7.34
C ALA A 24 1.79 4.04 6.51
N ASP A 25 2.54 4.20 5.43
CA ASP A 25 2.93 3.14 4.51
C ASP A 25 3.79 2.06 5.18
N ASP A 26 4.70 2.48 6.08
CA ASP A 26 5.51 1.55 6.89
C ASP A 26 4.64 0.74 7.86
N VAL A 27 3.68 1.42 8.50
CA VAL A 27 2.75 0.76 9.42
C VAL A 27 1.88 -0.27 8.67
N ILE A 28 1.33 0.11 7.51
CA ILE A 28 0.55 -0.79 6.65
C ILE A 28 1.44 -1.95 6.17
N GLY A 29 2.60 -1.64 5.62
CA GLY A 29 3.55 -2.64 5.12
C GLY A 29 3.89 -3.67 6.18
N THR A 30 4.16 -3.21 7.41
CA THR A 30 4.46 -4.07 8.54
C THR A 30 3.27 -4.97 8.91
N LEU A 31 2.07 -4.40 9.04
CA LEU A 31 0.89 -5.16 9.45
C LEU A 31 0.45 -6.13 8.36
N ALA A 32 0.47 -5.71 7.08
CA ALA A 32 0.14 -6.57 5.95
C ALA A 32 1.14 -7.74 5.82
N THR A 33 2.43 -7.48 5.97
CA THR A 33 3.47 -8.51 5.93
C THR A 33 3.30 -9.52 7.07
N LYS A 34 3.04 -9.04 8.31
CA LYS A 34 2.78 -9.91 9.45
C LYS A 34 1.53 -10.78 9.26
N ALA A 35 0.43 -10.19 8.77
CA ALA A 35 -0.80 -10.93 8.50
C ALA A 35 -0.61 -11.97 7.38
N GLY A 36 0.02 -11.59 6.28
CA GLY A 36 0.32 -12.48 5.16
C GLY A 36 1.22 -13.66 5.56
N ALA A 37 2.23 -13.43 6.41
CA ALA A 37 3.10 -14.48 6.96
C ALA A 37 2.34 -15.47 7.86
N MET A 38 1.22 -15.07 8.44
CA MET A 38 0.31 -15.95 9.19
C MET A 38 -0.69 -16.70 8.28
N GLY A 39 -0.57 -16.56 6.95
CA GLY A 39 -1.50 -17.14 5.99
C GLY A 39 -2.87 -16.44 5.92
N ILE A 40 -2.95 -15.20 6.42
CA ILE A 40 -4.19 -14.42 6.39
C ILE A 40 -4.27 -13.68 5.06
N GLU A 41 -5.37 -13.90 4.33
CA GLU A 41 -5.67 -13.17 3.12
C GLU A 41 -5.91 -11.69 3.46
N THR A 42 -5.01 -10.83 3.00
CA THR A 42 -4.91 -9.43 3.42
C THR A 42 -5.05 -8.51 2.21
N TYR A 43 -5.92 -7.52 2.31
CA TYR A 43 -6.16 -6.55 1.25
C TYR A 43 -5.78 -5.14 1.70
N MET A 44 -4.86 -4.51 0.98
CA MET A 44 -4.46 -3.13 1.18
C MET A 44 -5.31 -2.24 0.26
N LEU A 45 -6.24 -1.45 0.83
CA LEU A 45 -7.06 -0.53 0.06
C LEU A 45 -6.27 0.75 -0.22
N THR A 46 -5.66 0.83 -1.39
CA THR A 46 -4.86 1.97 -1.80
C THR A 46 -4.86 2.15 -3.32
N PRO A 47 -4.84 3.39 -3.83
CA PRO A 47 -4.56 3.65 -5.24
C PRO A 47 -3.06 3.68 -5.54
N ASP A 48 -2.21 3.68 -4.51
CA ASP A 48 -0.78 3.89 -4.63
C ASP A 48 -0.08 2.66 -5.25
N LYS A 49 0.72 2.93 -6.28
CA LYS A 49 1.49 1.92 -7.03
C LYS A 49 2.62 1.30 -6.23
N ASP A 50 3.14 2.04 -5.23
CA ASP A 50 4.33 1.66 -4.48
C ASP A 50 4.07 0.48 -3.56
N TYR A 51 2.81 0.30 -3.14
CA TYR A 51 2.36 -0.91 -2.44
C TYR A 51 2.48 -2.21 -3.25
N GLY A 52 2.73 -2.09 -4.56
CA GLY A 52 3.04 -3.26 -5.38
C GLY A 52 4.19 -4.11 -4.84
N GLN A 53 5.16 -3.49 -4.17
CA GLN A 53 6.29 -4.17 -3.54
C GLN A 53 5.91 -5.11 -2.39
N LEU A 54 4.74 -4.91 -1.77
CA LEU A 54 4.24 -5.66 -0.62
C LEU A 54 3.36 -6.85 -1.00
N VAL A 55 3.00 -6.96 -2.29
CA VAL A 55 2.09 -8.01 -2.77
C VAL A 55 2.77 -9.37 -2.71
N THR A 56 2.06 -10.35 -2.14
CA THR A 56 2.50 -11.74 -1.99
C THR A 56 1.36 -12.71 -2.37
N GLU A 57 1.50 -13.98 -2.05
CA GLU A 57 0.41 -14.97 -2.22
C GLU A 57 -0.80 -14.70 -1.31
N ASN A 58 -0.60 -14.01 -0.16
CA ASN A 58 -1.64 -13.72 0.83
C ASN A 58 -1.89 -12.21 0.99
N VAL A 59 -1.14 -11.34 0.31
CA VAL A 59 -1.28 -9.88 0.41
C VAL A 59 -1.59 -9.30 -0.96
N PHE A 60 -2.68 -8.56 -1.06
CA PHE A 60 -3.24 -8.02 -2.29
C PHE A 60 -3.46 -6.53 -2.18
N ILE A 61 -3.46 -5.82 -3.33
CA ILE A 61 -3.96 -4.45 -3.41
C ILE A 61 -5.44 -4.50 -3.81
N TYR A 62 -6.28 -3.79 -3.07
CA TYR A 62 -7.68 -3.58 -3.36
C TYR A 62 -7.88 -2.15 -3.83
N ARG A 63 -7.96 -1.94 -5.14
CA ARG A 63 -7.94 -0.61 -5.77
C ARG A 63 -9.32 -0.19 -6.25
N PRO A 64 -9.88 0.94 -5.74
CA PRO A 64 -11.13 1.49 -6.24
C PRO A 64 -11.04 1.91 -7.70
N ARG A 65 -12.10 1.66 -8.49
CA ARG A 65 -12.23 2.11 -9.88
C ARG A 65 -13.02 3.40 -9.97
N HIS A 66 -12.65 4.26 -10.93
CA HIS A 66 -13.50 5.36 -11.34
C HIS A 66 -14.81 4.80 -11.93
N GLY A 67 -15.95 5.21 -11.38
CA GLY A 67 -17.27 4.71 -11.81
C GLY A 67 -17.82 3.54 -10.99
N GLY A 68 -17.09 3.13 -9.95
CA GLY A 68 -17.51 2.07 -9.02
C GLY A 68 -16.86 0.72 -9.27
N GLY A 69 -16.89 -0.14 -8.24
CA GLY A 69 -16.20 -1.42 -8.24
C GLY A 69 -14.71 -1.28 -7.86
N TYR A 70 -14.02 -2.41 -7.87
CA TYR A 70 -12.64 -2.53 -7.41
C TYR A 70 -11.85 -3.50 -8.28
N ASP A 71 -10.52 -3.31 -8.31
CA ASP A 71 -9.57 -4.28 -8.82
C ASP A 71 -8.84 -4.94 -7.66
N ILE A 72 -8.78 -6.25 -7.66
CA ILE A 72 -7.89 -7.00 -6.76
C ILE A 72 -6.61 -7.30 -7.55
N ILE A 73 -5.48 -6.82 -7.05
CA ILE A 73 -4.20 -6.92 -7.71
C ILE A 73 -3.29 -7.81 -6.86
N GLY A 74 -2.98 -8.98 -7.38
CA GLY A 74 -2.04 -9.93 -6.80
C GLY A 74 -0.70 -9.95 -7.56
N ALA A 75 0.16 -10.88 -7.20
CA ALA A 75 1.52 -10.98 -7.73
C ALA A 75 1.55 -11.07 -9.27
N GLY A 76 0.74 -11.95 -9.86
CA GLY A 76 0.70 -12.11 -11.31
C GLY A 76 0.33 -10.85 -12.07
N GLN A 77 -0.61 -10.04 -11.55
CA GLN A 77 -0.98 -8.77 -12.17
C GLN A 77 0.14 -7.71 -12.05
N ILE A 78 0.90 -7.71 -10.96
CA ILE A 78 2.08 -6.84 -10.81
C ILE A 78 3.18 -7.25 -11.79
N GLU A 79 3.48 -8.54 -11.85
CA GLU A 79 4.49 -9.10 -12.75
C GLU A 79 4.16 -8.81 -14.22
N GLU A 80 2.92 -9.05 -14.63
CA GLU A 80 2.44 -8.77 -15.99
C GLU A 80 2.47 -7.27 -16.31
N LYS A 81 1.94 -6.45 -15.41
CA LYS A 81 1.87 -4.99 -15.59
C LYS A 81 3.24 -4.36 -15.81
N TYR A 82 4.21 -4.74 -15.00
CA TYR A 82 5.55 -4.15 -15.02
C TYR A 82 6.56 -4.96 -15.82
N GLY A 83 6.22 -6.17 -16.27
CA GLY A 83 7.15 -7.05 -16.99
C GLY A 83 8.32 -7.51 -16.14
N ILE A 84 8.11 -7.70 -14.84
CA ILE A 84 9.10 -8.14 -13.84
C ILE A 84 8.83 -9.57 -13.38
N LYS A 85 9.78 -10.18 -12.68
CA LYS A 85 9.71 -11.58 -12.24
C LYS A 85 9.12 -11.76 -10.84
N SER A 86 9.02 -10.67 -10.09
CA SER A 86 8.53 -10.69 -8.70
C SER A 86 8.05 -9.29 -8.29
N PRO A 87 6.97 -9.18 -7.49
CA PRO A 87 6.50 -7.91 -6.94
C PRO A 87 7.58 -7.13 -6.16
N ALA A 88 8.50 -7.82 -5.48
CA ALA A 88 9.61 -7.19 -4.78
C ALA A 88 10.50 -6.32 -5.68
N GLN A 89 10.56 -6.60 -6.99
CA GLN A 89 11.33 -5.80 -7.95
C GLN A 89 10.70 -4.43 -8.28
N VAL A 90 9.47 -4.15 -7.81
CA VAL A 90 8.87 -2.81 -7.92
C VAL A 90 9.76 -1.75 -7.28
N ILE A 91 10.41 -2.07 -6.15
CA ILE A 91 11.36 -1.17 -5.47
C ILE A 91 12.52 -0.81 -6.41
N ASP A 92 13.08 -1.80 -7.11
CA ASP A 92 14.20 -1.59 -8.02
C ASP A 92 13.81 -0.76 -9.25
N LEU A 93 12.58 -0.94 -9.75
CA LEU A 93 12.05 -0.09 -10.83
C LEU A 93 11.93 1.36 -10.37
N LEU A 94 11.34 1.59 -9.20
CA LEU A 94 11.20 2.93 -8.61
C LEU A 94 12.56 3.57 -8.37
N ALA A 95 13.52 2.81 -7.84
CA ALA A 95 14.89 3.28 -7.61
C ALA A 95 15.59 3.75 -8.88
N LEU A 96 15.32 3.11 -10.02
CA LEU A 96 15.87 3.50 -11.32
C LEU A 96 15.13 4.68 -11.96
N MET A 97 13.79 4.65 -11.90
CA MET A 97 12.97 5.69 -12.53
C MET A 97 12.97 7.00 -11.74
N GLY A 98 13.13 6.93 -10.43
CA GLY A 98 12.83 8.03 -9.53
C GLY A 98 11.34 8.31 -9.41
N ASP A 99 10.96 9.14 -8.47
CA ASP A 99 9.61 9.67 -8.36
C ASP A 99 9.64 11.16 -7.99
N LYS A 100 8.94 11.97 -8.78
CA LYS A 100 8.88 13.42 -8.57
C LYS A 100 7.94 13.80 -7.44
N ALA A 101 6.91 12.97 -7.19
CA ALA A 101 5.94 13.22 -6.13
C ALA A 101 6.60 13.02 -4.77
N ASP A 102 7.42 11.97 -4.64
CA ASP A 102 8.13 11.61 -3.42
C ASP A 102 9.55 12.16 -3.37
N ASN A 103 9.92 12.97 -4.40
CA ASN A 103 11.16 13.73 -4.47
C ASN A 103 12.44 12.88 -4.36
N PHE A 104 12.49 11.71 -5.01
CA PHE A 104 13.74 10.96 -5.14
C PHE A 104 14.21 10.87 -6.61
N PRO A 105 15.55 10.99 -6.85
CA PRO A 105 16.07 11.34 -8.19
C PRO A 105 16.06 10.19 -9.20
N GLY A 106 16.28 8.95 -8.76
CA GLY A 106 16.51 7.82 -9.66
C GLY A 106 17.78 7.97 -10.51
N CYS A 107 17.80 7.30 -11.67
CA CYS A 107 18.86 7.42 -12.66
C CYS A 107 18.43 8.37 -13.80
N PRO A 108 19.10 9.51 -14.02
CA PRO A 108 18.71 10.49 -14.99
C PRO A 108 18.58 9.92 -16.41
N GLY A 109 17.36 10.04 -17.00
CA GLY A 109 17.03 9.56 -18.33
C GLY A 109 16.80 8.04 -18.44
N VAL A 110 16.62 7.35 -17.33
CA VAL A 110 16.10 6.00 -17.26
C VAL A 110 14.59 6.07 -16.99
N GLY A 111 13.80 5.70 -17.99
CA GLY A 111 12.36 5.56 -17.87
C GLY A 111 11.96 4.08 -17.72
N GLU A 112 10.66 3.83 -17.55
CA GLU A 112 10.08 2.51 -17.25
C GLU A 112 10.62 1.38 -18.14
N LYS A 113 10.59 1.54 -19.46
CA LYS A 113 11.06 0.50 -20.39
C LYS A 113 12.52 0.13 -20.19
N THR A 114 13.36 1.12 -19.89
CA THR A 114 14.79 0.89 -19.64
C THR A 114 15.01 0.25 -18.29
N ALA A 115 14.29 0.73 -17.25
CA ALA A 115 14.33 0.16 -15.91
C ALA A 115 13.91 -1.30 -15.91
N VAL A 116 12.78 -1.64 -16.54
CA VAL A 116 12.28 -3.04 -16.67
C VAL A 116 13.34 -3.93 -17.33
N LYS A 117 13.93 -3.46 -18.43
CA LYS A 117 14.98 -4.23 -19.10
C LYS A 117 16.18 -4.49 -18.19
N LEU A 118 16.67 -3.43 -17.52
CA LEU A 118 17.82 -3.54 -16.61
C LEU A 118 17.54 -4.49 -15.45
N ILE A 119 16.36 -4.40 -14.84
CA ILE A 119 16.00 -5.28 -13.71
C ILE A 119 15.81 -6.73 -14.19
N ASN A 120 15.26 -6.95 -15.38
CA ASN A 120 15.18 -8.30 -15.93
C ASN A 120 16.55 -8.92 -16.27
N ASP A 121 17.50 -8.10 -16.72
CA ASP A 121 18.85 -8.55 -17.09
C ASP A 121 19.73 -8.79 -15.85
N PHE A 122 19.63 -7.92 -14.83
CA PHE A 122 20.51 -7.92 -13.66
C PHE A 122 19.86 -8.42 -12.36
N GLY A 123 18.53 -8.40 -12.26
CA GLY A 123 17.78 -8.88 -11.09
C GLY A 123 17.46 -7.79 -10.06
N SER A 124 18.44 -6.96 -9.70
CA SER A 124 18.30 -5.83 -8.75
C SER A 124 19.21 -4.66 -9.12
N VAL A 125 19.01 -3.51 -8.50
CA VAL A 125 19.89 -2.35 -8.70
C VAL A 125 21.28 -2.55 -8.11
N GLU A 126 21.43 -3.35 -7.06
CA GLU A 126 22.73 -3.71 -6.50
C GLU A 126 23.55 -4.51 -7.50
N GLU A 127 22.95 -5.54 -8.11
CA GLU A 127 23.60 -6.34 -9.15
C GLU A 127 23.90 -5.48 -10.38
N LEU A 128 22.98 -4.62 -10.78
CA LEU A 128 23.20 -3.68 -11.89
C LEU A 128 24.40 -2.77 -11.65
N ILE A 129 24.49 -2.16 -10.47
CA ILE A 129 25.61 -1.25 -10.12
C ILE A 129 26.93 -2.05 -10.05
N SER A 130 26.93 -3.21 -9.43
CA SER A 130 28.14 -4.04 -9.27
C SER A 130 28.66 -4.55 -10.62
N ARG A 131 27.76 -4.78 -11.57
CA ARG A 131 28.04 -5.33 -12.92
C ARG A 131 27.85 -4.26 -14.00
N SER A 132 27.95 -2.99 -13.68
CA SER A 132 27.75 -1.86 -14.62
C SER A 132 28.65 -1.96 -15.87
N ALA A 133 29.81 -2.59 -15.77
CA ALA A 133 30.72 -2.86 -16.89
C ALA A 133 30.07 -3.68 -18.03
N GLU A 134 29.04 -4.47 -17.76
CA GLU A 134 28.29 -5.24 -18.75
C GLU A 134 27.28 -4.37 -19.53
N VAL A 135 26.93 -3.18 -19.01
CA VAL A 135 26.04 -2.23 -19.67
C VAL A 135 26.82 -1.43 -20.73
N LYS A 136 26.23 -1.29 -21.92
CA LYS A 136 26.93 -0.66 -23.06
C LYS A 136 26.63 0.85 -23.17
N GLY A 137 27.65 1.57 -23.63
CA GLY A 137 27.52 2.97 -24.08
C GLY A 137 27.18 3.96 -22.96
N LYS A 138 26.53 5.06 -23.32
CA LYS A 138 26.20 6.15 -22.40
C LYS A 138 25.31 5.76 -21.22
N LEU A 139 24.60 4.63 -21.32
CA LEU A 139 23.76 4.15 -20.23
C LEU A 139 24.62 3.67 -19.06
N ARG A 140 25.75 3.01 -19.33
CA ARG A 140 26.74 2.63 -18.33
C ARG A 140 27.23 3.86 -17.55
N GLU A 141 27.70 4.88 -18.27
CA GLU A 141 28.20 6.12 -17.66
C GLU A 141 27.17 6.77 -16.75
N LYS A 142 25.90 6.77 -17.15
CA LYS A 142 24.80 7.31 -16.35
C LYS A 142 24.57 6.49 -15.07
N ILE A 143 24.56 5.17 -15.17
CA ILE A 143 24.34 4.28 -14.00
C ILE A 143 25.50 4.44 -13.01
N GLU A 144 26.74 4.47 -13.52
CA GLU A 144 27.92 4.64 -12.66
C GLU A 144 27.93 6.01 -11.98
N ALA A 145 27.56 7.07 -12.70
CA ALA A 145 27.48 8.43 -12.15
C ALA A 145 26.34 8.62 -11.15
N ALA A 146 25.24 7.90 -11.34
CA ALA A 146 24.04 7.99 -10.49
C ALA A 146 23.94 6.88 -9.44
N ALA A 147 25.01 6.11 -9.20
CA ALA A 147 24.95 4.93 -8.34
C ALA A 147 24.47 5.24 -6.91
N ASP A 148 24.90 6.37 -6.35
CA ASP A 148 24.48 6.78 -5.00
C ASP A 148 23.04 7.31 -4.99
N ASP A 149 22.64 8.03 -6.04
CA ASP A 149 21.26 8.48 -6.21
C ASP A 149 20.30 7.30 -6.37
N ILE A 150 20.68 6.25 -7.09
CA ILE A 150 19.90 5.01 -7.24
C ILE A 150 19.75 4.31 -5.88
N ARG A 151 20.84 4.18 -5.12
CA ARG A 151 20.78 3.57 -3.78
C ARG A 151 19.89 4.36 -2.82
N MET A 152 20.04 5.70 -2.82
CA MET A 152 19.21 6.59 -2.04
C MET A 152 17.73 6.47 -2.45
N SER A 153 17.45 6.46 -3.75
CA SER A 153 16.08 6.29 -4.27
C SER A 153 15.50 4.94 -3.87
N LYS A 154 16.29 3.84 -3.90
CA LYS A 154 15.85 2.54 -3.40
C LYS A 154 15.51 2.59 -1.92
N PHE A 155 16.36 3.20 -1.11
CA PHE A 155 16.11 3.36 0.32
C PHE A 155 14.80 4.13 0.59
N LEU A 156 14.58 5.24 -0.12
CA LEU A 156 13.38 6.07 0.05
C LEU A 156 12.11 5.40 -0.49
N ALA A 157 12.20 4.64 -1.59
CA ALA A 157 11.07 3.92 -2.16
C ALA A 157 10.70 2.64 -1.37
N THR A 158 11.55 2.18 -0.46
CA THR A 158 11.33 0.95 0.28
C THR A 158 10.40 1.19 1.46
N ILE A 159 9.20 0.63 1.40
CA ILE A 159 8.27 0.61 2.53
C ILE A 159 8.82 -0.32 3.60
N ARG A 160 8.97 0.19 4.80
CA ARG A 160 9.47 -0.60 5.94
C ARG A 160 8.41 -1.59 6.43
N THR A 161 8.88 -2.79 6.78
CA THR A 161 8.02 -3.88 7.29
C THR A 161 8.41 -4.34 8.69
N ASP A 162 9.22 -3.52 9.38
CA ASP A 162 9.78 -3.79 10.70
C ASP A 162 9.38 -2.76 11.77
N VAL A 163 8.30 -2.01 11.53
CA VAL A 163 7.75 -1.06 12.51
C VAL A 163 7.46 -1.78 13.82
N PRO A 164 7.80 -1.21 14.99
CA PRO A 164 7.54 -1.81 16.29
C PRO A 164 6.06 -1.70 16.69
N ILE A 165 5.19 -2.31 15.88
CA ILE A 165 3.74 -2.36 16.07
C ILE A 165 3.28 -3.81 16.19
N GLU A 166 2.39 -4.08 17.13
CA GLU A 166 1.82 -5.41 17.32
C GLU A 166 0.59 -5.61 16.43
N LEU A 167 0.51 -6.78 15.81
CA LEU A 167 -0.69 -7.23 15.10
C LEU A 167 -1.53 -8.09 16.05
N ASN A 168 -2.56 -7.51 16.63
CA ASN A 168 -3.53 -8.23 17.44
C ASN A 168 -4.80 -8.50 16.63
N LEU A 169 -4.96 -9.74 16.17
CA LEU A 169 -6.09 -10.14 15.33
C LEU A 169 -7.44 -10.08 16.06
N ASP A 170 -7.46 -10.29 17.38
CA ASP A 170 -8.71 -10.20 18.14
C ASP A 170 -9.27 -8.77 18.18
N SER A 171 -8.38 -7.78 18.20
CA SER A 171 -8.77 -6.36 18.12
C SER A 171 -9.25 -5.94 16.74
N LEU A 172 -8.99 -6.77 15.71
CA LEU A 172 -9.36 -6.53 14.30
C LEU A 172 -10.66 -7.21 13.91
N ARG A 173 -11.32 -7.90 14.83
CA ARG A 173 -12.63 -8.52 14.56
C ARG A 173 -13.65 -7.44 14.27
N LEU A 174 -14.50 -7.69 13.28
CA LEU A 174 -15.62 -6.83 12.96
C LEU A 174 -16.57 -6.74 14.18
N VAL A 175 -16.78 -5.54 14.65
CA VAL A 175 -17.72 -5.21 15.72
C VAL A 175 -18.79 -4.30 15.13
N GLU A 176 -20.05 -4.51 15.51
CA GLU A 176 -21.15 -3.65 15.07
C GLU A 176 -20.88 -2.17 15.40
N PRO A 177 -21.15 -1.27 14.45
CA PRO A 177 -20.99 0.16 14.68
C PRO A 177 -21.86 0.68 15.83
N ASP A 178 -21.39 1.69 16.54
CA ASP A 178 -22.17 2.47 17.50
C ASP A 178 -23.16 3.38 16.74
N LYS A 179 -24.36 2.88 16.52
CA LYS A 179 -25.40 3.57 15.73
C LYS A 179 -25.85 4.90 16.35
N GLU A 180 -25.85 5.01 17.69
CA GLU A 180 -26.25 6.25 18.37
C GLU A 180 -25.20 7.33 18.12
N LYS A 181 -23.92 6.99 18.32
CA LYS A 181 -22.81 7.90 18.06
C LYS A 181 -22.70 8.29 16.59
N LEU A 182 -22.87 7.33 15.66
CA LEU A 182 -22.92 7.62 14.23
C LEU A 182 -24.08 8.53 13.85
N SER A 183 -25.26 8.32 14.41
CA SER A 183 -26.43 9.18 14.17
C SER A 183 -26.15 10.63 14.57
N SER A 184 -25.55 10.83 15.74
CA SER A 184 -25.19 12.17 16.23
C SER A 184 -24.15 12.83 15.33
N LEU A 185 -23.08 12.10 14.96
CA LEU A 185 -22.03 12.61 14.09
C LEU A 185 -22.53 12.92 12.66
N PHE A 186 -23.36 12.05 12.09
CA PHE A 186 -23.93 12.30 10.76
C PHE A 186 -24.90 13.50 10.74
N ALA A 187 -25.64 13.72 11.83
CA ALA A 187 -26.50 14.89 11.98
C ALA A 187 -25.65 16.18 12.08
N GLU A 188 -24.61 16.19 12.90
CA GLU A 188 -23.70 17.33 13.07
C GLU A 188 -22.98 17.69 11.76
N LEU A 189 -22.54 16.66 11.01
CA LEU A 189 -21.81 16.82 9.75
C LEU A 189 -22.71 16.96 8.51
N GLU A 190 -24.03 16.94 8.70
CA GLU A 190 -25.02 16.96 7.63
C GLU A 190 -24.86 15.84 6.58
N PHE A 191 -24.37 14.67 6.98
CA PHE A 191 -24.11 13.52 6.13
C PHE A 191 -25.36 12.65 5.90
N LYS A 192 -26.39 13.24 5.29
CA LYS A 192 -27.70 12.60 5.07
C LYS A 192 -27.60 11.27 4.33
N THR A 193 -26.87 11.22 3.21
CA THR A 193 -26.72 10.02 2.38
C THR A 193 -26.04 8.87 3.14
N LEU A 194 -25.02 9.20 3.99
CA LEU A 194 -24.37 8.21 4.81
C LEU A 194 -25.28 7.71 5.94
N ALA A 195 -26.02 8.62 6.58
CA ALA A 195 -27.01 8.26 7.57
C ALA A 195 -28.04 7.27 7.02
N ASP A 196 -28.60 7.54 5.83
CA ASP A 196 -29.55 6.64 5.18
C ASP A 196 -28.94 5.28 4.85
N LYS A 197 -27.69 5.26 4.42
CA LYS A 197 -26.98 4.03 4.06
C LYS A 197 -26.68 3.14 5.27
N PHE A 198 -26.18 3.72 6.35
CA PHE A 198 -25.65 2.96 7.49
C PHE A 198 -26.62 2.82 8.67
N LEU A 199 -27.62 3.71 8.82
CA LEU A 199 -28.57 3.65 9.92
C LEU A 199 -29.90 2.99 9.54
N ASN A 200 -30.33 3.12 8.26
CA ASN A 200 -31.67 2.73 7.82
C ASN A 200 -31.71 1.40 7.02
N LYS A 201 -30.58 0.84 6.58
CA LYS A 201 -30.56 -0.46 5.91
C LYS A 201 -30.46 -1.60 6.92
N ASN A 202 -31.51 -2.48 6.92
CA ASN A 202 -31.38 -3.81 7.51
C ASN A 202 -30.41 -4.64 6.64
N GLU A 203 -29.20 -4.85 7.12
CA GLU A 203 -28.19 -5.63 6.40
C GLU A 203 -28.62 -7.10 6.33
N LYS A 204 -28.69 -7.62 5.10
CA LYS A 204 -28.71 -9.08 4.89
C LYS A 204 -27.31 -9.58 5.22
N LYS A 205 -27.19 -10.41 6.26
CA LYS A 205 -25.96 -11.15 6.58
C LYS A 205 -25.51 -11.91 5.35
N GLN A 206 -24.39 -11.52 4.77
CA GLN A 206 -23.71 -12.33 3.77
C GLN A 206 -22.79 -13.31 4.53
N ASN A 207 -23.08 -14.61 4.37
CA ASN A 207 -22.18 -15.69 4.79
C ASN A 207 -21.01 -15.74 3.79
N GLY A 208 -19.88 -15.12 4.12
CA GLY A 208 -18.69 -15.06 3.30
C GLY A 208 -17.42 -15.44 4.09
N ARG A 209 -16.34 -15.72 3.36
CA ARG A 209 -14.97 -15.88 3.92
C ARG A 209 -14.59 -14.60 4.69
N LYS A 210 -13.89 -14.78 5.82
CA LYS A 210 -13.35 -13.63 6.57
C LYS A 210 -12.26 -12.97 5.72
N ILE A 211 -12.55 -11.80 5.19
CA ILE A 211 -11.61 -10.96 4.43
C ILE A 211 -11.17 -9.82 5.35
N TYR A 212 -9.86 -9.72 5.61
CA TYR A 212 -9.29 -8.60 6.34
C TYR A 212 -8.87 -7.54 5.33
N VAL A 213 -9.56 -6.40 5.31
CA VAL A 213 -9.25 -5.29 4.40
C VAL A 213 -8.53 -4.20 5.18
N ILE A 214 -7.33 -3.88 4.74
CA ILE A 214 -6.57 -2.76 5.29
C ILE A 214 -6.85 -1.54 4.42
N TYR A 215 -7.57 -0.56 4.95
CA TYR A 215 -7.84 0.70 4.26
C TYR A 215 -6.73 1.71 4.55
N THR A 216 -6.18 2.27 3.49
CA THR A 216 -5.40 3.50 3.57
C THR A 216 -6.30 4.67 3.22
N PHE A 217 -6.65 5.50 4.19
CA PHE A 217 -7.01 6.87 3.88
C PHE A 217 -5.73 7.70 3.95
N LEU A 218 -5.29 8.23 2.83
CA LEU A 218 -4.27 9.27 2.75
C LEU A 218 -4.77 10.53 3.46
N ILE A 219 -4.74 10.49 4.78
CA ILE A 219 -4.63 11.66 5.61
C ILE A 219 -3.32 11.43 6.33
N TRP A 220 -2.28 12.12 5.87
CA TRP A 220 -0.97 12.19 6.49
C TRP A 220 -0.97 11.59 7.90
N TYR A 221 -0.40 10.35 8.06
CA TYR A 221 -0.13 9.66 9.33
C TYR A 221 -1.07 8.54 9.84
N LYS A 222 -1.98 7.86 9.06
CA LYS A 222 -2.85 6.85 9.72
C LYS A 222 -3.33 5.71 8.81
N VAL A 223 -3.30 4.51 9.39
CA VAL A 223 -3.76 3.24 8.81
C VAL A 223 -5.11 2.83 9.39
N TYR A 224 -5.96 2.25 8.57
CA TYR A 224 -7.27 1.72 8.98
C TYR A 224 -7.47 0.29 8.48
N PHE A 225 -7.99 -0.58 9.34
CA PHE A 225 -8.43 -1.91 8.97
C PHE A 225 -9.95 -1.95 8.84
N ILE A 226 -10.46 -2.52 7.77
CA ILE A 226 -11.88 -2.87 7.67
C ILE A 226 -11.99 -4.36 7.36
N ASN A 227 -12.85 -5.02 8.13
CA ASN A 227 -13.17 -6.41 7.96
C ASN A 227 -14.47 -6.47 7.13
N GLU A 228 -14.44 -6.99 5.91
CA GLU A 228 -15.66 -7.33 5.17
C GLU A 228 -15.98 -8.82 5.40
N VAL A 229 -17.20 -9.06 5.85
CA VAL A 229 -17.80 -10.40 6.02
C VAL A 229 -18.49 -10.80 4.73
#